data_8b2f18429e6d31a31472f4c94f193140
#
_entry.id   8b2f18429e6d31a31472f4c94f193140
#
_cell.length_a   1.000
_cell.length_b   1.000
_cell.length_c   1.000
_cell.angle_alpha   90.00
_cell.angle_beta   90.00
_cell.angle_gamma   90.00
#
_symmetry.space_group_name_H-M   'P 1'
#
loop_
_entity.id
_entity.type
_entity.pdbx_description
1 polymer ?
#
loop_
_entity_poly.entity_id
_entity_poly.type
_entity_poly.pdbx_seq_one_letter_code
_entity_poly.pdbx_strand_id
1 'polypeptide(L)'
;MKQSIKERVHALRMTFHPNSIKAFIIPSTDPHLSEYVAPHWMSREWISGFTGSAGTAVILMDKAGLWTDSRYFLQATKELEGSGITLYKEMLPETPSITEFLCQHLKPGESVSIDGKMFSVQQVEQMKEELAAHQLQVDIFGDPLSSIWKDRPAMPDSPAFIYDIKYAGKSCEEKISAIRTELKKKGVYALFISALDEIAWTLNLRGNDVHCNPVIVSYLLITQDEVTYFISPEKVTAEVETYLKERQIGIQKYDEVETFLNSFPGKNILIDPRKTNYSIYSSINPQCSILRGESPVALLKAIRNEQEVAGI
;
A
#
# COMPACT_ATOMS: atom_id res chain seq x y z
N MET A 1 -20.88 21.54 8.52
CA MET A 1 -21.73 20.33 8.35
C MET A 1 -20.89 19.26 7.66
N LYS A 2 -20.95 17.99 8.11
CA LYS A 2 -20.30 16.88 7.41
C LYS A 2 -20.96 16.69 6.04
N GLN A 3 -20.16 16.58 4.98
CA GLN A 3 -20.67 16.30 3.64
C GLN A 3 -21.38 14.93 3.60
N SER A 4 -22.52 14.86 2.95
CA SER A 4 -23.21 13.60 2.65
C SER A 4 -22.40 12.78 1.62
N ILE A 5 -22.64 11.47 1.56
CA ILE A 5 -21.96 10.61 0.58
C ILE A 5 -22.24 11.07 -0.86
N LYS A 6 -23.47 11.48 -1.16
CA LYS A 6 -23.82 12.05 -2.48
C LYS A 6 -22.99 13.28 -2.82
N GLU A 7 -22.78 14.19 -1.87
CA GLU A 7 -21.95 15.38 -2.07
C GLU A 7 -20.48 15.03 -2.28
N ARG A 8 -19.94 14.03 -1.55
CA ARG A 8 -18.56 13.54 -1.74
C ARG A 8 -18.36 12.92 -3.11
N VAL A 9 -19.26 12.02 -3.53
CA VAL A 9 -19.25 11.41 -4.87
C VAL A 9 -19.37 12.48 -5.96
N HIS A 10 -20.26 13.47 -5.78
CA HIS A 10 -20.39 14.59 -6.71
C HIS A 10 -19.08 15.42 -6.78
N ALA A 11 -18.49 15.76 -5.63
CA ALA A 11 -17.23 16.49 -5.58
C ALA A 11 -16.09 15.72 -6.29
N LEU A 12 -16.02 14.40 -6.10
CA LEU A 12 -15.05 13.56 -6.81
C LEU A 12 -15.28 13.60 -8.33
N ARG A 13 -16.52 13.46 -8.79
CA ARG A 13 -16.87 13.56 -10.22
C ARG A 13 -16.50 14.91 -10.84
N MET A 14 -16.56 15.98 -10.08
CA MET A 14 -16.12 17.32 -10.54
C MET A 14 -14.61 17.35 -10.83
N THR A 15 -13.80 16.51 -10.19
CA THR A 15 -12.37 16.37 -10.52
C THR A 15 -12.12 15.54 -11.79
N PHE A 16 -13.09 14.73 -12.23
CA PHE A 16 -12.95 13.86 -13.39
C PHE A 16 -12.93 14.65 -14.71
N HIS A 17 -13.83 15.62 -14.84
CA HIS A 17 -14.03 16.33 -16.11
C HIS A 17 -12.77 17.03 -16.62
N PRO A 18 -12.06 17.87 -15.84
CA PRO A 18 -10.83 18.56 -16.30
C PRO A 18 -9.68 17.58 -16.56
N ASN A 19 -9.72 16.38 -15.96
CA ASN A 19 -8.66 15.36 -16.06
C ASN A 19 -9.00 14.22 -17.02
N SER A 20 -10.12 14.30 -17.73
CA SER A 20 -10.60 13.26 -18.68
C SER A 20 -10.80 11.87 -18.05
N ILE A 21 -10.99 11.79 -16.73
CA ILE A 21 -11.22 10.52 -16.01
C ILE A 21 -12.63 10.02 -16.33
N LYS A 22 -12.75 8.73 -16.67
CA LYS A 22 -14.03 8.07 -16.96
C LYS A 22 -14.51 7.20 -15.81
N ALA A 23 -13.58 6.54 -15.15
CA ALA A 23 -13.83 5.76 -13.94
C ALA A 23 -12.65 5.88 -13.00
N PHE A 24 -12.89 5.79 -11.70
CA PHE A 24 -11.87 5.74 -10.66
C PHE A 24 -12.13 4.60 -9.69
N ILE A 25 -11.10 3.79 -9.41
CA ILE A 25 -11.20 2.65 -8.48
C ILE A 25 -10.51 3.03 -7.17
N ILE A 26 -11.21 2.83 -6.05
CA ILE A 26 -10.76 3.15 -4.70
C ILE A 26 -10.84 1.89 -3.83
N PRO A 27 -9.74 1.19 -3.58
CA PRO A 27 -9.70 -0.02 -2.76
C PRO A 27 -9.64 0.29 -1.26
N SER A 28 -9.75 -0.77 -0.44
CA SER A 28 -9.48 -0.74 1.00
C SER A 28 -8.03 -1.10 1.26
N THR A 29 -7.11 -0.18 1.09
CA THR A 29 -5.67 -0.41 1.26
C THR A 29 -4.93 0.89 1.55
N ASP A 30 -3.63 0.78 1.79
CA ASP A 30 -2.67 1.87 1.97
C ASP A 30 -1.44 1.68 1.04
N PRO A 31 -0.47 2.60 1.03
CA PRO A 31 0.74 2.48 0.20
C PRO A 31 1.63 1.28 0.50
N HIS A 32 1.39 0.59 1.60
CA HIS A 32 2.10 -0.62 2.03
C HIS A 32 1.30 -1.90 1.78
N LEU A 33 0.08 -1.76 1.21
CA LEU A 33 -0.85 -2.86 0.95
C LEU A 33 -1.18 -3.64 2.23
N SER A 34 -1.33 -2.90 3.33
CA SER A 34 -1.61 -3.43 4.65
C SER A 34 -3.03 -3.99 4.75
N GLU A 35 -3.22 -5.04 5.55
CA GLU A 35 -4.53 -5.58 5.86
C GLU A 35 -5.36 -4.59 6.71
N TYR A 36 -4.71 -3.91 7.66
CA TYR A 36 -5.32 -2.89 8.50
C TYR A 36 -4.77 -1.52 8.10
N VAL A 37 -5.67 -0.60 7.81
CA VAL A 37 -5.36 0.69 7.20
C VAL A 37 -5.47 1.80 8.24
N ALA A 38 -4.47 2.67 8.32
CA ALA A 38 -4.55 3.85 9.16
C ALA A 38 -5.60 4.85 8.65
N PRO A 39 -6.25 5.65 9.54
CA PRO A 39 -7.36 6.54 9.17
C PRO A 39 -7.07 7.49 8.00
N HIS A 40 -5.83 7.88 7.81
CA HIS A 40 -5.39 8.72 6.69
C HIS A 40 -5.73 8.11 5.32
N TRP A 41 -5.65 6.80 5.18
CA TRP A 41 -5.89 6.08 3.92
C TRP A 41 -7.25 5.38 3.83
N MET A 42 -8.17 5.62 4.74
CA MET A 42 -9.54 5.07 4.69
C MET A 42 -10.40 5.73 3.60
N SER A 43 -9.83 5.90 2.41
CA SER A 43 -10.41 6.58 1.26
C SER A 43 -11.71 5.96 0.79
N ARG A 44 -11.78 4.63 0.71
CA ARG A 44 -12.98 3.89 0.33
C ARG A 44 -14.11 4.10 1.35
N GLU A 45 -13.79 4.07 2.65
CA GLU A 45 -14.77 4.34 3.71
C GLU A 45 -15.29 5.78 3.60
N TRP A 46 -14.39 6.75 3.45
CA TRP A 46 -14.78 8.16 3.33
C TRP A 46 -15.69 8.40 2.14
N ILE A 47 -15.39 7.88 0.95
CA ILE A 47 -16.17 8.14 -0.26
C ILE A 47 -17.51 7.41 -0.28
N SER A 48 -17.59 6.23 0.34
CA SER A 48 -18.79 5.38 0.30
C SER A 48 -19.65 5.43 1.56
N GLY A 49 -19.09 5.77 2.70
CA GLY A 49 -19.72 5.64 4.01
C GLY A 49 -19.79 4.21 4.52
N PHE A 50 -19.32 3.23 3.76
CA PHE A 50 -19.26 1.84 4.19
C PHE A 50 -18.07 1.60 5.10
N THR A 51 -18.27 1.07 6.31
CA THR A 51 -17.26 0.92 7.36
C THR A 51 -16.67 -0.49 7.47
N GLY A 52 -17.13 -1.46 6.69
CA GLY A 52 -16.54 -2.81 6.65
C GLY A 52 -15.07 -2.78 6.19
N SER A 53 -14.23 -3.71 6.64
CA SER A 53 -12.78 -3.68 6.39
C SER A 53 -12.39 -4.05 4.95
N ALA A 54 -13.25 -4.77 4.22
CA ALA A 54 -12.96 -5.22 2.86
C ALA A 54 -13.98 -4.67 1.86
N GLY A 55 -13.50 -4.10 0.76
CA GLY A 55 -14.34 -3.64 -0.34
C GLY A 55 -13.60 -2.68 -1.27
N THR A 56 -14.16 -2.52 -2.46
CA THR A 56 -13.63 -1.62 -3.49
C THR A 56 -14.77 -0.76 -4.04
N ALA A 57 -14.59 0.55 -4.01
CA ALA A 57 -15.52 1.48 -4.64
C ALA A 57 -15.07 1.80 -6.08
N VAL A 58 -16.02 1.82 -7.00
CA VAL A 58 -15.80 2.22 -8.40
C VAL A 58 -16.75 3.36 -8.70
N ILE A 59 -16.20 4.50 -9.09
CA ILE A 59 -16.96 5.72 -9.36
C ILE A 59 -16.81 6.08 -10.84
N LEU A 60 -17.94 6.12 -11.57
CA LEU A 60 -18.06 6.62 -12.93
C LEU A 60 -18.76 8.01 -12.89
N MET A 61 -18.84 8.68 -14.03
CA MET A 61 -19.49 9.97 -14.14
C MET A 61 -20.97 9.94 -13.71
N ASP A 62 -21.67 8.87 -14.00
CA ASP A 62 -23.12 8.72 -13.76
C ASP A 62 -23.46 7.59 -12.78
N LYS A 63 -22.55 6.67 -12.51
CA LYS A 63 -22.76 5.51 -11.66
C LYS A 63 -21.71 5.40 -10.56
N ALA A 64 -22.03 4.67 -9.49
CA ALA A 64 -21.10 4.32 -8.45
C ALA A 64 -21.46 2.94 -7.89
N GLY A 65 -20.47 2.11 -7.67
CA GLY A 65 -20.61 0.78 -7.09
C GLY A 65 -19.64 0.52 -5.96
N LEU A 66 -20.03 -0.34 -5.04
CA LEU A 66 -19.19 -0.91 -3.98
C LEU A 66 -19.23 -2.43 -4.07
N TRP A 67 -18.10 -3.04 -4.29
CA TRP A 67 -17.90 -4.49 -4.22
C TRP A 67 -17.40 -4.86 -2.84
N THR A 68 -18.00 -5.89 -2.22
CA THR A 68 -17.58 -6.43 -0.92
C THR A 68 -17.96 -7.89 -0.78
N ASP A 69 -17.28 -8.60 0.12
CA ASP A 69 -17.50 -10.03 0.34
C ASP A 69 -18.68 -10.35 1.30
N SER A 70 -19.00 -11.63 1.45
CA SER A 70 -20.19 -12.10 2.17
C SER A 70 -20.23 -11.72 3.64
N ARG A 71 -19.10 -11.44 4.29
CA ARG A 71 -19.02 -11.00 5.69
C ARG A 71 -19.75 -9.67 5.91
N TYR A 72 -19.88 -8.85 4.86
CA TYR A 72 -20.36 -7.47 4.94
C TYR A 72 -21.66 -7.20 4.20
N PHE A 73 -22.30 -8.18 3.56
CA PHE A 73 -23.51 -7.94 2.75
C PHE A 73 -24.62 -7.23 3.50
N LEU A 74 -24.92 -7.65 4.75
CA LEU A 74 -25.96 -7.02 5.56
C LEU A 74 -25.59 -5.60 6.00
N GLN A 75 -24.35 -5.42 6.42
CA GLN A 75 -23.82 -4.11 6.84
C GLN A 75 -23.82 -3.13 5.66
N ALA A 76 -23.25 -3.53 4.53
CA ALA A 76 -23.18 -2.69 3.34
C ALA A 76 -24.57 -2.33 2.80
N THR A 77 -25.54 -3.24 2.85
CA THR A 77 -26.92 -2.93 2.45
C THR A 77 -27.50 -1.78 3.27
N LYS A 78 -27.25 -1.76 4.59
CA LYS A 78 -27.74 -0.69 5.48
C LYS A 78 -26.96 0.61 5.30
N GLU A 79 -25.64 0.53 5.26
CA GLU A 79 -24.78 1.72 5.24
C GLU A 79 -24.81 2.45 3.88
N LEU A 80 -25.08 1.74 2.79
CA LEU A 80 -25.21 2.34 1.46
C LEU A 80 -26.62 2.85 1.15
N GLU A 81 -27.61 2.64 2.04
CA GLU A 81 -28.96 3.10 1.81
C GLU A 81 -29.00 4.63 1.62
N GLY A 82 -29.61 5.07 0.54
CA GLY A 82 -29.70 6.49 0.20
C GLY A 82 -28.40 7.16 -0.26
N SER A 83 -27.26 6.46 -0.31
CA SER A 83 -25.97 7.02 -0.76
C SER A 83 -25.89 7.29 -2.26
N GLY A 84 -26.64 6.56 -3.07
CA GLY A 84 -26.52 6.53 -4.53
C GLY A 84 -25.42 5.60 -5.04
N ILE A 85 -24.82 4.78 -4.16
CA ILE A 85 -23.83 3.75 -4.49
C ILE A 85 -24.53 2.40 -4.50
N THR A 86 -24.40 1.65 -5.60
CA THR A 86 -24.95 0.29 -5.74
C THR A 86 -24.05 -0.72 -5.04
N LEU A 87 -24.65 -1.59 -4.21
CA LEU A 87 -23.94 -2.72 -3.62
C LEU A 87 -23.81 -3.86 -4.63
N TYR A 88 -22.59 -4.29 -4.86
CA TYR A 88 -22.25 -5.50 -5.62
C TYR A 88 -21.69 -6.55 -4.65
N LYS A 89 -22.43 -7.66 -4.53
CA LYS A 89 -22.11 -8.77 -3.60
C LYS A 89 -21.16 -9.74 -4.28
N GLU A 90 -19.86 -9.63 -3.98
CA GLU A 90 -18.83 -10.47 -4.63
C GLU A 90 -19.12 -11.96 -4.49
N MET A 91 -18.68 -12.72 -5.48
CA MET A 91 -18.82 -14.19 -5.58
C MET A 91 -20.26 -14.70 -5.79
N LEU A 92 -21.26 -13.82 -5.94
CA LEU A 92 -22.58 -14.26 -6.37
C LEU A 92 -22.65 -14.31 -7.91
N PRO A 93 -23.29 -15.33 -8.50
CA PRO A 93 -23.31 -15.51 -9.96
C PRO A 93 -23.89 -14.34 -10.75
N GLU A 94 -24.83 -13.61 -10.16
CA GLU A 94 -25.48 -12.44 -10.76
C GLU A 94 -24.67 -11.14 -10.62
N THR A 95 -23.58 -11.15 -9.85
CA THR A 95 -22.77 -9.96 -9.60
C THR A 95 -21.62 -9.87 -10.60
N PRO A 96 -21.57 -8.84 -11.45
CA PRO A 96 -20.44 -8.63 -12.34
C PRO A 96 -19.17 -8.34 -11.55
N SER A 97 -18.04 -8.83 -12.01
CA SER A 97 -16.74 -8.37 -11.53
C SER A 97 -16.55 -6.88 -11.84
N ILE A 98 -15.56 -6.25 -11.19
CA ILE A 98 -15.22 -4.85 -11.47
C ILE A 98 -14.86 -4.69 -12.96
N THR A 99 -14.08 -5.61 -13.52
CA THR A 99 -13.70 -5.59 -14.95
C THR A 99 -14.92 -5.68 -15.86
N GLU A 100 -15.84 -6.63 -15.61
CA GLU A 100 -17.08 -6.74 -16.39
C GLU A 100 -17.96 -5.50 -16.27
N PHE A 101 -18.09 -4.93 -15.08
CA PHE A 101 -18.82 -3.69 -14.87
C PHE A 101 -18.21 -2.53 -15.67
N LEU A 102 -16.90 -2.37 -15.65
CA LEU A 102 -16.21 -1.34 -16.40
C LEU A 102 -16.41 -1.53 -17.91
N CYS A 103 -16.29 -2.75 -18.42
CA CYS A 103 -16.49 -3.07 -19.82
C CYS A 103 -17.94 -2.83 -20.29
N GLN A 104 -18.94 -2.95 -19.41
CA GLN A 104 -20.33 -2.64 -19.73
C GLN A 104 -20.63 -1.13 -19.81
N HIS A 105 -19.78 -0.29 -19.22
CA HIS A 105 -20.08 1.14 -19.05
C HIS A 105 -19.06 2.07 -19.72
N LEU A 106 -17.89 1.59 -20.07
CA LEU A 106 -16.86 2.34 -20.77
C LEU A 106 -16.79 1.93 -22.25
N LYS A 107 -16.34 2.86 -23.08
CA LYS A 107 -16.16 2.61 -24.52
C LYS A 107 -14.73 2.18 -24.82
N PRO A 108 -14.50 1.41 -25.88
CA PRO A 108 -13.16 1.16 -26.39
C PRO A 108 -12.34 2.45 -26.54
N GLY A 109 -11.10 2.42 -26.05
CA GLY A 109 -10.20 3.58 -26.02
C GLY A 109 -10.31 4.46 -24.77
N GLU A 110 -11.30 4.25 -23.89
CA GLU A 110 -11.40 4.96 -22.62
C GLU A 110 -10.50 4.35 -21.54
N SER A 111 -10.18 5.14 -20.52
CA SER A 111 -9.29 4.76 -19.43
C SER A 111 -10.02 4.62 -18.09
N VAL A 112 -9.51 3.71 -17.28
CA VAL A 112 -9.81 3.59 -15.84
C VAL A 112 -8.65 4.16 -15.06
N SER A 113 -8.91 5.12 -14.19
CA SER A 113 -7.88 5.79 -13.38
C SER A 113 -7.79 5.15 -11.99
N ILE A 114 -6.57 5.09 -11.48
CA ILE A 114 -6.26 4.59 -10.13
C ILE A 114 -5.19 5.45 -9.47
N ASP A 115 -5.11 5.37 -8.14
CA ASP A 115 -3.92 5.80 -7.42
C ASP A 115 -2.92 4.63 -7.36
N GLY A 116 -1.79 4.76 -8.04
CA GLY A 116 -0.76 3.72 -8.09
C GLY A 116 -0.14 3.37 -6.73
N LYS A 117 -0.30 4.23 -5.71
CA LYS A 117 0.13 3.94 -4.34
C LYS A 117 -0.78 2.92 -3.65
N MET A 118 -2.03 2.78 -4.12
CA MET A 118 -3.05 1.92 -3.51
C MET A 118 -3.16 0.54 -4.17
N PHE A 119 -2.31 0.22 -5.12
CA PHE A 119 -2.33 -1.07 -5.83
C PHE A 119 -0.93 -1.64 -5.96
N SER A 120 -0.81 -2.95 -5.77
CA SER A 120 0.45 -3.65 -6.01
C SER A 120 0.82 -3.67 -7.50
N VAL A 121 2.10 -3.88 -7.78
CA VAL A 121 2.59 -4.08 -9.15
C VAL A 121 1.78 -5.19 -9.83
N GLN A 122 1.61 -6.32 -9.16
CA GLN A 122 0.86 -7.46 -9.71
C GLN A 122 -0.60 -7.10 -10.02
N GLN A 123 -1.29 -6.39 -9.12
CA GLN A 123 -2.68 -5.98 -9.35
C GLN A 123 -2.83 -5.04 -10.54
N VAL A 124 -1.92 -4.07 -10.69
CA VAL A 124 -1.99 -3.13 -11.82
C VAL A 124 -1.69 -3.83 -13.14
N GLU A 125 -0.72 -4.74 -13.18
CA GLU A 125 -0.39 -5.50 -14.39
C GLU A 125 -1.55 -6.41 -14.80
N GLN A 126 -2.14 -7.14 -13.86
CA GLN A 126 -3.32 -7.95 -14.09
C GLN A 126 -4.49 -7.10 -14.61
N MET A 127 -4.77 -5.96 -13.96
CA MET A 127 -5.81 -5.03 -14.39
C MET A 127 -5.56 -4.52 -15.81
N LYS A 128 -4.32 -4.17 -16.15
CA LYS A 128 -3.95 -3.75 -17.50
C LYS A 128 -4.20 -4.83 -18.53
N GLU A 129 -3.82 -6.07 -18.23
CA GLU A 129 -4.03 -7.21 -19.11
C GLU A 129 -5.53 -7.50 -19.35
N GLU A 130 -6.32 -7.56 -18.27
CA GLU A 130 -7.75 -7.80 -18.33
C GLU A 130 -8.49 -6.70 -19.13
N LEU A 131 -8.19 -5.43 -18.84
CA LEU A 131 -8.85 -4.30 -19.51
C LEU A 131 -8.41 -4.13 -20.96
N ALA A 132 -7.14 -4.42 -21.26
CA ALA A 132 -6.64 -4.36 -22.65
C ALA A 132 -7.37 -5.34 -23.59
N ALA A 133 -7.80 -6.50 -23.10
CA ALA A 133 -8.63 -7.44 -23.86
C ALA A 133 -9.96 -6.82 -24.35
N HIS A 134 -10.42 -5.76 -23.68
CA HIS A 134 -11.63 -4.99 -24.00
C HIS A 134 -11.32 -3.59 -24.58
N GLN A 135 -10.08 -3.35 -24.99
CA GLN A 135 -9.60 -2.06 -25.53
C GLN A 135 -9.73 -0.90 -24.53
N LEU A 136 -9.71 -1.18 -23.23
CA LEU A 136 -9.66 -0.20 -22.16
C LEU A 136 -8.22 -0.06 -21.63
N GLN A 137 -7.90 1.10 -21.05
CA GLN A 137 -6.57 1.41 -20.53
C GLN A 137 -6.62 1.66 -19.03
N VAL A 138 -5.48 1.55 -18.35
CA VAL A 138 -5.31 1.93 -16.94
C VAL A 138 -4.41 3.15 -16.86
N ASP A 139 -4.92 4.24 -16.29
CA ASP A 139 -4.18 5.47 -16.03
C ASP A 139 -3.78 5.55 -14.55
N ILE A 140 -2.53 5.88 -14.31
CA ILE A 140 -2.03 6.17 -12.96
C ILE A 140 -2.19 7.67 -12.73
N PHE A 141 -3.25 8.04 -12.01
CA PHE A 141 -3.61 9.45 -11.80
C PHE A 141 -3.12 10.02 -10.46
N GLY A 142 -2.99 9.18 -9.44
CA GLY A 142 -2.73 9.58 -8.05
C GLY A 142 -4.01 9.72 -7.23
N ASP A 143 -3.95 10.46 -6.12
CA ASP A 143 -5.06 10.60 -5.17
C ASP A 143 -6.00 11.76 -5.51
N PRO A 144 -7.17 11.51 -6.11
CA PRO A 144 -8.13 12.55 -6.44
C PRO A 144 -8.89 13.10 -5.22
N LEU A 145 -8.83 12.39 -4.09
CA LEU A 145 -9.51 12.79 -2.86
C LEU A 145 -8.76 13.88 -2.10
N SER A 146 -7.47 14.06 -2.33
CA SER A 146 -6.62 15.05 -1.65
C SER A 146 -7.18 16.47 -1.73
N SER A 147 -7.81 16.83 -2.86
CA SER A 147 -8.39 18.16 -3.08
C SER A 147 -9.76 18.34 -2.45
N ILE A 148 -10.51 17.26 -2.17
CA ILE A 148 -11.91 17.30 -1.73
C ILE A 148 -12.14 16.80 -0.30
N TRP A 149 -11.28 15.95 0.22
CA TRP A 149 -11.35 15.44 1.61
C TRP A 149 -10.69 16.43 2.59
N LYS A 150 -11.40 17.50 2.94
CA LYS A 150 -10.84 18.61 3.73
C LYS A 150 -10.51 18.26 5.17
N ASP A 151 -11.26 17.34 5.77
CA ASP A 151 -11.09 16.83 7.13
C ASP A 151 -10.37 15.47 7.16
N ARG A 152 -9.52 15.21 6.18
CA ARG A 152 -8.73 13.97 6.12
C ARG A 152 -7.83 13.87 7.35
N PRO A 153 -7.85 12.73 8.07
CA PRO A 153 -6.93 12.51 9.18
C PRO A 153 -5.48 12.74 8.77
N ALA A 154 -4.68 13.29 9.67
CA ALA A 154 -3.25 13.45 9.42
C ALA A 154 -2.57 12.10 9.19
N MET A 155 -1.36 12.14 8.62
CA MET A 155 -0.49 10.97 8.58
C MET A 155 -0.20 10.50 10.01
N PRO A 156 -0.10 9.18 10.24
CA PRO A 156 0.31 8.68 11.55
C PRO A 156 1.67 9.24 11.96
N ASP A 157 1.78 9.71 13.19
CA ASP A 157 2.97 10.37 13.75
C ASP A 157 3.43 9.75 15.08
N SER A 158 2.92 8.58 15.45
CA SER A 158 3.28 7.89 16.69
C SER A 158 4.78 7.62 16.76
N PRO A 159 5.44 7.91 17.91
CA PRO A 159 6.86 7.64 18.08
C PRO A 159 7.21 6.17 17.87
N ALA A 160 8.29 5.94 17.15
CA ALA A 160 8.90 4.61 17.05
C ALA A 160 9.58 4.23 18.38
N PHE A 161 9.60 2.94 18.69
CA PHE A 161 10.30 2.41 19.86
C PHE A 161 11.02 1.10 19.53
N ILE A 162 12.07 0.81 20.30
CA ILE A 162 12.90 -0.38 20.13
C ILE A 162 12.18 -1.59 20.73
N TYR A 163 12.10 -2.67 19.95
CA TYR A 163 11.64 -3.97 20.42
C TYR A 163 12.83 -4.76 20.98
N ASP A 164 12.84 -4.94 22.29
CA ASP A 164 13.94 -5.49 23.05
C ASP A 164 14.37 -6.88 22.52
N ILE A 165 15.69 -7.09 22.46
CA ILE A 165 16.33 -8.34 22.00
C ILE A 165 15.84 -9.56 22.77
N LYS A 166 15.49 -9.41 24.05
CA LYS A 166 14.94 -10.50 24.87
C LYS A 166 13.64 -11.09 24.33
N TYR A 167 12.89 -10.32 23.51
CA TYR A 167 11.68 -10.77 22.82
C TYR A 167 11.95 -11.09 21.35
N ALA A 168 12.83 -10.31 20.71
CA ALA A 168 13.17 -10.47 19.30
C ALA A 168 14.07 -11.69 19.04
N GLY A 169 14.90 -12.10 20.02
CA GLY A 169 15.80 -13.24 19.97
C GLY A 169 17.00 -13.10 19.04
N LYS A 170 16.91 -12.25 18.02
CA LYS A 170 17.99 -11.92 17.08
C LYS A 170 18.13 -10.43 16.94
N SER A 171 19.35 -9.93 16.85
CA SER A 171 19.64 -8.53 16.64
C SER A 171 19.26 -8.09 15.22
N CYS A 172 19.14 -6.79 15.02
CA CYS A 172 18.91 -6.18 13.70
C CYS A 172 20.05 -6.55 12.74
N GLU A 173 21.30 -6.51 13.21
CA GLU A 173 22.50 -6.81 12.44
C GLU A 173 22.53 -8.26 11.96
N GLU A 174 22.16 -9.21 12.83
CA GLU A 174 22.05 -10.64 12.48
C GLU A 174 21.01 -10.85 11.39
N LYS A 175 19.85 -10.19 11.49
CA LYS A 175 18.78 -10.27 10.49
C LYS A 175 19.19 -9.66 9.15
N ILE A 176 19.81 -8.48 9.13
CA ILE A 176 20.35 -7.84 7.93
C ILE A 176 21.43 -8.72 7.29
N SER A 177 22.32 -9.31 8.09
CA SER A 177 23.34 -10.23 7.59
C SER A 177 22.75 -11.48 6.92
N ALA A 178 21.69 -12.05 7.51
CA ALA A 178 20.97 -13.17 6.92
C ALA A 178 20.29 -12.77 5.61
N ILE A 179 19.64 -11.60 5.55
CA ILE A 179 19.03 -11.06 4.33
C ILE A 179 20.08 -10.89 3.23
N ARG A 180 21.23 -10.25 3.54
CA ARG A 180 22.33 -10.05 2.58
C ARG A 180 22.88 -11.39 2.06
N THR A 181 22.90 -12.41 2.90
CA THR A 181 23.32 -13.75 2.50
C THR A 181 22.36 -14.33 1.45
N GLU A 182 21.05 -14.19 1.65
CA GLU A 182 20.06 -14.64 0.67
C GLU A 182 20.13 -13.83 -0.63
N LEU A 183 20.36 -12.52 -0.55
CA LEU A 183 20.56 -11.68 -1.74
C LEU A 183 21.79 -12.11 -2.55
N LYS A 184 22.91 -12.40 -1.87
CA LYS A 184 24.14 -12.91 -2.53
C LYS A 184 23.89 -14.23 -3.26
N LYS A 185 23.17 -15.18 -2.65
CA LYS A 185 22.82 -16.46 -3.28
C LYS A 185 22.01 -16.26 -4.57
N LYS A 186 21.17 -15.22 -4.61
CA LYS A 186 20.35 -14.85 -5.78
C LYS A 186 21.07 -13.93 -6.78
N GLY A 187 22.31 -13.51 -6.50
CA GLY A 187 23.02 -12.53 -7.33
C GLY A 187 22.39 -11.13 -7.32
N VAL A 188 21.71 -10.77 -6.24
CA VAL A 188 20.98 -9.51 -6.10
C VAL A 188 21.78 -8.51 -5.27
N TYR A 189 21.86 -7.27 -5.73
CA TYR A 189 22.56 -6.19 -5.02
C TYR A 189 21.68 -5.55 -3.94
N ALA A 190 20.41 -5.29 -4.23
CA ALA A 190 19.52 -4.57 -3.33
C ALA A 190 18.16 -5.25 -3.17
N LEU A 191 17.55 -5.10 -1.99
CA LEU A 191 16.17 -5.49 -1.68
C LEU A 191 15.40 -4.25 -1.22
N PHE A 192 14.28 -3.96 -1.86
CA PHE A 192 13.34 -2.95 -1.38
C PHE A 192 12.18 -3.63 -0.66
N ILE A 193 11.87 -3.15 0.54
CA ILE A 193 10.83 -3.72 1.42
C ILE A 193 9.77 -2.65 1.67
N SER A 194 8.52 -2.96 1.30
CA SER A 194 7.34 -2.13 1.58
C SER A 194 6.49 -2.69 2.72
N ALA A 195 6.54 -4.00 2.97
CA ALA A 195 5.71 -4.65 3.97
C ALA A 195 6.11 -4.21 5.38
N LEU A 196 5.21 -3.55 6.11
CA LEU A 196 5.48 -2.93 7.40
C LEU A 196 5.92 -3.93 8.47
N ASP A 197 5.34 -5.13 8.46
CA ASP A 197 5.69 -6.22 9.37
C ASP A 197 7.09 -6.80 9.12
N GLU A 198 7.53 -6.84 7.86
CA GLU A 198 8.88 -7.25 7.50
C GLU A 198 9.91 -6.21 7.93
N ILE A 199 9.61 -4.92 7.78
CA ILE A 199 10.46 -3.81 8.23
C ILE A 199 10.56 -3.85 9.76
N ALA A 200 9.43 -3.95 10.45
CA ALA A 200 9.38 -4.01 11.91
C ALA A 200 10.16 -5.20 12.48
N TRP A 201 10.07 -6.37 11.83
CA TRP A 201 10.85 -7.55 12.20
C TRP A 201 12.34 -7.35 11.93
N THR A 202 12.70 -6.83 10.77
CA THR A 202 14.10 -6.65 10.36
C THR A 202 14.83 -5.68 11.28
N LEU A 203 14.23 -4.53 11.57
CA LEU A 203 14.86 -3.47 12.35
C LEU A 203 14.68 -3.59 13.86
N ASN A 204 13.89 -4.56 14.36
CA ASN A 204 13.45 -4.61 15.77
C ASN A 204 12.84 -3.29 16.25
N LEU A 205 12.08 -2.62 15.39
CA LEU A 205 11.34 -1.40 15.71
C LEU A 205 9.85 -1.66 15.69
N ARG A 206 9.12 -0.97 16.55
CA ARG A 206 7.66 -0.99 16.61
C ARG A 206 7.13 0.44 16.70
N GLY A 207 5.85 0.60 16.38
CA GLY A 207 5.10 1.84 16.52
C GLY A 207 3.61 1.54 16.62
N ASN A 208 2.80 2.58 16.69
CA ASN A 208 1.35 2.48 16.83
C ASN A 208 0.61 3.20 15.70
N ASP A 209 1.17 3.16 14.49
CA ASP A 209 0.60 3.85 13.32
C ASP A 209 -0.70 3.21 12.83
N VAL A 210 -0.84 1.91 13.06
CA VAL A 210 -2.00 1.12 12.65
C VAL A 210 -2.65 0.51 13.90
N HIS A 211 -3.97 0.65 14.02
CA HIS A 211 -4.70 0.12 15.17
C HIS A 211 -4.53 -1.41 15.27
N CYS A 212 -4.23 -1.89 16.48
CA CYS A 212 -3.98 -3.31 16.78
C CYS A 212 -2.83 -3.97 16.00
N ASN A 213 -1.99 -3.19 15.32
CA ASN A 213 -0.82 -3.69 14.61
C ASN A 213 0.40 -2.82 14.96
N PRO A 214 1.40 -3.34 15.69
CA PRO A 214 2.51 -2.53 16.21
C PRO A 214 3.58 -2.27 15.15
N VAL A 215 3.21 -1.62 14.06
CA VAL A 215 4.07 -1.29 12.92
C VAL A 215 4.24 0.22 12.76
N ILE A 216 5.27 0.59 12.00
CA ILE A 216 5.60 1.97 11.64
C ILE A 216 5.43 2.10 10.13
N VAL A 217 4.68 3.09 9.69
CA VAL A 217 4.59 3.47 8.27
C VAL A 217 5.96 3.95 7.81
N SER A 218 6.62 3.15 6.96
CA SER A 218 8.01 3.31 6.57
C SER A 218 8.37 2.42 5.40
N TYR A 219 9.50 2.68 4.73
CA TYR A 219 10.11 1.80 3.75
C TYR A 219 11.55 1.46 4.14
N LEU A 220 12.07 0.36 3.63
CA LEU A 220 13.43 -0.08 3.90
C LEU A 220 14.12 -0.54 2.61
N LEU A 221 15.30 -0.02 2.36
CA LEU A 221 16.19 -0.48 1.30
C LEU A 221 17.44 -1.09 1.92
N ILE A 222 17.73 -2.35 1.60
CA ILE A 222 18.93 -3.06 2.03
C ILE A 222 19.78 -3.36 0.80
N THR A 223 20.98 -2.83 0.76
CA THR A 223 21.99 -3.18 -0.26
C THR A 223 23.03 -4.13 0.35
N GLN A 224 23.98 -4.58 -0.48
CA GLN A 224 25.11 -5.36 0.02
C GLN A 224 25.98 -4.57 1.01
N ASP A 225 25.97 -3.23 0.89
CA ASP A 225 26.88 -2.36 1.63
C ASP A 225 26.14 -1.47 2.64
N GLU A 226 24.95 -0.99 2.32
CA GLU A 226 24.23 0.02 3.07
C GLU A 226 22.81 -0.43 3.44
N VAL A 227 22.21 0.24 4.41
CA VAL A 227 20.79 0.14 4.77
C VAL A 227 20.21 1.53 4.88
N THR A 228 19.10 1.79 4.18
CA THR A 228 18.41 3.08 4.21
C THR A 228 16.97 2.89 4.69
N TYR A 229 16.62 3.57 5.76
CA TYR A 229 15.31 3.54 6.39
C TYR A 229 14.56 4.84 6.09
N PHE A 230 13.41 4.75 5.43
CA PHE A 230 12.56 5.89 5.08
C PHE A 230 11.42 6.00 6.09
N ILE A 231 11.45 7.02 6.92
CA ILE A 231 10.51 7.24 8.02
C ILE A 231 10.24 8.73 8.18
N SER A 232 9.02 9.09 8.64
CA SER A 232 8.72 10.48 9.01
C SER A 232 9.58 10.92 10.20
N PRO A 233 10.26 12.07 10.13
CA PRO A 233 11.19 12.52 11.17
C PRO A 233 10.57 12.62 12.56
N GLU A 234 9.29 12.97 12.65
CA GLU A 234 8.54 13.13 13.89
C GLU A 234 8.45 11.84 14.71
N LYS A 235 8.62 10.68 14.05
CA LYS A 235 8.57 9.36 14.69
C LYS A 235 9.90 8.94 15.30
N VAL A 236 11.00 9.59 14.89
CA VAL A 236 12.35 9.20 15.29
C VAL A 236 12.69 9.84 16.62
N THR A 237 12.59 9.08 17.72
CA THR A 237 13.03 9.52 19.03
C THR A 237 14.56 9.53 19.13
N ALA A 238 15.13 10.28 20.07
CA ALA A 238 16.59 10.29 20.29
C ALA A 238 17.17 8.89 20.55
N GLU A 239 16.42 8.03 21.23
CA GLU A 239 16.78 6.63 21.48
C GLU A 239 16.82 5.82 20.17
N VAL A 240 15.80 5.95 19.32
CA VAL A 240 15.72 5.28 18.03
C VAL A 240 16.80 5.80 17.06
N GLU A 241 17.08 7.11 17.08
CA GLU A 241 18.13 7.70 16.26
C GLU A 241 19.51 7.12 16.65
N THR A 242 19.80 7.07 17.94
CA THR A 242 21.04 6.47 18.46
C THR A 242 21.14 5.00 18.06
N TYR A 243 20.05 4.24 18.24
CA TYR A 243 19.97 2.82 17.88
C TYR A 243 20.28 2.57 16.40
N LEU A 244 19.70 3.37 15.50
CA LEU A 244 19.92 3.24 14.06
C LEU A 244 21.35 3.67 13.66
N LYS A 245 21.86 4.75 14.25
CA LYS A 245 23.20 5.27 14.01
C LYS A 245 24.30 4.27 14.40
N GLU A 246 24.18 3.64 15.57
CA GLU A 246 25.10 2.60 16.03
C GLU A 246 25.16 1.41 15.07
N ARG A 247 24.07 1.15 14.32
CA ARG A 247 23.93 0.06 13.34
C ARG A 247 24.23 0.48 11.91
N GLN A 248 24.69 1.72 11.74
CA GLN A 248 25.00 2.31 10.43
C GLN A 248 23.80 2.25 9.46
N ILE A 249 22.58 2.46 9.99
CA ILE A 249 21.37 2.56 9.20
C ILE A 249 21.10 4.03 8.91
N GLY A 250 21.14 4.39 7.62
CA GLY A 250 20.83 5.75 7.16
C GLY A 250 19.32 6.04 7.29
N ILE A 251 18.99 7.25 7.73
CA ILE A 251 17.61 7.72 7.83
C ILE A 251 17.35 8.71 6.69
N GLN A 252 16.23 8.52 5.99
CA GLN A 252 15.69 9.43 4.97
C GLN A 252 14.22 9.72 5.31
N LYS A 253 13.69 10.83 4.79
CA LYS A 253 12.26 11.12 4.96
C LYS A 253 11.39 10.16 4.16
N TYR A 254 10.25 9.79 4.75
CA TYR A 254 9.28 8.87 4.14
C TYR A 254 8.88 9.27 2.71
N ASP A 255 8.60 10.53 2.49
CA ASP A 255 8.16 11.09 1.21
C ASP A 255 9.27 11.24 0.16
N GLU A 256 10.52 11.10 0.55
CA GLU A 256 11.68 11.16 -0.37
C GLU A 256 11.98 9.81 -1.05
N VAL A 257 11.27 8.73 -0.70
CA VAL A 257 11.56 7.37 -1.19
C VAL A 257 11.51 7.27 -2.73
N GLU A 258 10.52 7.85 -3.38
CA GLU A 258 10.39 7.82 -4.84
C GLU A 258 11.54 8.57 -5.53
N THR A 259 11.89 9.75 -5.00
CA THR A 259 13.04 10.54 -5.51
C THR A 259 14.35 9.81 -5.32
N PHE A 260 14.54 9.15 -4.16
CA PHE A 260 15.71 8.35 -3.89
C PHE A 260 15.85 7.18 -4.87
N LEU A 261 14.76 6.42 -5.08
CA LEU A 261 14.75 5.27 -5.98
C LEU A 261 14.98 5.69 -7.44
N ASN A 262 14.51 6.88 -7.85
CA ASN A 262 14.78 7.42 -9.19
C ASN A 262 16.25 7.76 -9.40
N SER A 263 16.97 8.13 -8.35
CA SER A 263 18.42 8.39 -8.38
C SER A 263 19.28 7.17 -8.01
N PHE A 264 18.67 6.04 -7.70
CA PHE A 264 19.39 4.84 -7.30
C PHE A 264 20.33 4.36 -8.44
N PRO A 265 21.59 4.01 -8.14
CA PRO A 265 22.52 3.59 -9.17
C PRO A 265 22.03 2.35 -9.91
N GLY A 266 22.30 2.27 -11.22
CA GLY A 266 21.84 1.21 -12.13
C GLY A 266 22.32 -0.21 -11.75
N LYS A 267 21.94 -0.67 -10.57
CA LYS A 267 22.18 -2.00 -10.02
C LYS A 267 20.90 -2.84 -10.08
N ASN A 268 21.02 -4.14 -9.84
CA ASN A 268 19.84 -4.98 -9.74
C ASN A 268 19.19 -4.84 -8.35
N ILE A 269 17.86 -4.76 -8.35
CA ILE A 269 17.03 -4.59 -7.17
C ILE A 269 15.89 -5.62 -7.16
N LEU A 270 15.73 -6.32 -6.05
CA LEU A 270 14.61 -7.23 -5.81
C LEU A 270 13.44 -6.47 -5.20
N ILE A 271 12.26 -6.69 -5.75
CA ILE A 271 10.98 -6.29 -5.19
C ILE A 271 10.03 -7.48 -5.12
N ASP A 272 9.12 -7.49 -4.13
CA ASP A 272 7.96 -8.38 -4.17
C ASP A 272 6.80 -7.67 -4.88
N PRO A 273 6.38 -8.11 -6.07
CA PRO A 273 5.35 -7.43 -6.86
C PRO A 273 3.96 -7.47 -6.22
N ARG A 274 3.75 -8.32 -5.21
CA ARG A 274 2.49 -8.40 -4.44
C ARG A 274 2.45 -7.41 -3.30
N LYS A 275 3.63 -6.96 -2.82
CA LYS A 275 3.79 -6.09 -1.63
C LYS A 275 4.31 -4.70 -1.96
N THR A 276 4.87 -4.51 -3.14
CA THR A 276 5.35 -3.21 -3.62
C THR A 276 4.24 -2.52 -4.41
N ASN A 277 3.90 -1.30 -4.04
CA ASN A 277 2.92 -0.52 -4.79
C ASN A 277 3.48 -0.05 -6.14
N TYR A 278 2.56 0.24 -7.08
CA TYR A 278 2.92 0.53 -8.46
C TYR A 278 3.66 1.87 -8.61
N SER A 279 3.37 2.88 -7.79
CA SER A 279 4.08 4.17 -7.82
C SER A 279 5.54 4.01 -7.43
N ILE A 280 5.83 3.28 -6.37
CA ILE A 280 7.21 2.94 -5.96
C ILE A 280 7.94 2.19 -7.08
N TYR A 281 7.30 1.15 -7.65
CA TYR A 281 7.88 0.39 -8.75
C TYR A 281 8.22 1.28 -9.95
N SER A 282 7.30 2.16 -10.32
CA SER A 282 7.47 3.07 -11.46
C SER A 282 8.52 4.17 -11.23
N SER A 283 8.86 4.44 -9.96
CA SER A 283 9.87 5.42 -9.58
C SER A 283 11.31 4.85 -9.57
N ILE A 284 11.47 3.52 -9.65
CA ILE A 284 12.79 2.91 -9.70
C ILE A 284 13.51 3.35 -10.98
N ASN A 285 14.78 3.78 -10.82
CA ASN A 285 15.60 4.22 -11.94
C ASN A 285 15.56 3.21 -13.11
N PRO A 286 15.19 3.65 -14.33
CA PRO A 286 15.11 2.77 -15.50
C PRO A 286 16.38 2.01 -15.86
N GLN A 287 17.55 2.47 -15.38
CA GLN A 287 18.82 1.77 -15.53
C GLN A 287 18.99 0.58 -14.60
N CYS A 288 18.11 0.42 -13.60
CA CYS A 288 18.12 -0.72 -12.71
C CYS A 288 17.54 -1.96 -13.38
N SER A 289 18.14 -3.12 -13.15
CA SER A 289 17.53 -4.41 -13.45
C SER A 289 16.62 -4.81 -12.30
N ILE A 290 15.31 -4.76 -12.51
CA ILE A 290 14.33 -5.11 -11.47
C ILE A 290 14.09 -6.60 -11.51
N LEU A 291 14.46 -7.30 -10.42
CA LEU A 291 14.09 -8.69 -10.18
C LEU A 291 12.77 -8.72 -9.41
N ARG A 292 11.89 -9.59 -9.83
CA ARG A 292 10.57 -9.77 -9.20
C ARG A 292 10.52 -11.12 -8.49
N GLY A 293 10.17 -11.10 -7.23
CA GLY A 293 10.09 -12.33 -6.45
C GLY A 293 9.75 -12.06 -5.00
N GLU A 294 9.46 -13.13 -4.29
CA GLU A 294 9.15 -13.06 -2.86
C GLU A 294 10.35 -12.55 -2.05
N SER A 295 10.04 -11.66 -1.12
CA SER A 295 11.03 -11.13 -0.17
C SER A 295 11.63 -12.27 0.65
N PRO A 296 12.98 -12.39 0.75
CA PRO A 296 13.61 -13.38 1.63
C PRO A 296 13.26 -13.17 3.10
N VAL A 297 12.82 -11.97 3.48
CA VAL A 297 12.40 -11.66 4.85
C VAL A 297 11.17 -12.47 5.24
N ALA A 298 10.24 -12.69 4.31
CA ALA A 298 9.04 -13.48 4.57
C ALA A 298 9.39 -14.89 5.13
N LEU A 299 10.32 -15.58 4.49
CA LEU A 299 10.76 -16.90 4.94
C LEU A 299 11.58 -16.84 6.23
N LEU A 300 12.53 -15.89 6.33
CA LEU A 300 13.35 -15.72 7.52
C LEU A 300 12.50 -15.41 8.77
N LYS A 301 11.45 -14.60 8.61
CA LYS A 301 10.50 -14.26 9.66
C LYS A 301 9.57 -15.42 10.01
N ALA A 302 9.22 -16.27 9.06
CA ALA A 302 8.37 -17.44 9.29
C ALA A 302 9.03 -18.51 10.16
N ILE A 303 10.37 -18.60 10.12
CA ILE A 303 11.16 -19.51 10.94
C ILE A 303 11.42 -18.88 12.30
N ARG A 304 10.63 -19.26 13.30
CA ARG A 304 10.70 -18.70 14.66
C ARG A 304 11.97 -19.13 15.38
N ASN A 305 12.61 -18.20 16.09
CA ASN A 305 13.66 -18.49 17.05
C ASN A 305 13.07 -18.89 18.42
N GLU A 306 13.93 -19.32 19.36
CA GLU A 306 13.49 -19.80 20.68
C GLU A 306 12.72 -18.75 21.49
N GLN A 307 13.15 -17.47 21.43
CA GLN A 307 12.49 -16.37 22.14
C GLN A 307 11.12 -16.05 21.53
N GLU A 308 11.01 -16.07 20.20
CA GLU A 308 9.74 -15.88 19.51
C GLU A 308 8.76 -17.03 19.80
N VAL A 309 9.25 -18.27 19.91
CA VAL A 309 8.44 -19.43 20.31
C VAL A 309 8.00 -19.33 21.78
N ALA A 310 8.88 -18.89 22.66
CA ALA A 310 8.56 -18.70 24.08
C ALA A 310 7.54 -17.55 24.32
N GLY A 311 7.41 -16.63 23.38
CA GLY A 311 6.46 -15.51 23.42
C GLY A 311 5.06 -15.82 22.89
N ILE A 312 4.83 -17.00 22.32
CA ILE A 312 3.55 -17.50 21.80
C ILE A 312 2.84 -18.33 22.87
#